data_dc27ad2fd7c2054ba6c6535d19ad04ce
#
_entry.id   dc27ad2fd7c2054ba6c6535d19ad04ce
#
_cell.length_a   1.000
_cell.length_b   1.000
_cell.length_c   1.000
_cell.angle_alpha   90.00
_cell.angle_beta   90.00
_cell.angle_gamma   90.00
#
_symmetry.space_group_name_H-M   'P 1'
#
loop_
_entity.id
_entity.type
_entity.pdbx_description
1 polymer ?
#
loop_
_entity_poly.entity_id
_entity_poly.type
_entity_poly.pdbx_seq_one_letter_code
_entity_poly.pdbx_strand_id
1 'polypeptide(L)'
;MAVNESSLKGYPHPSISCRSAFDWMLSKLVRSNTDGFHLLFLHVQVPDEDGFDDMDSIYASPTDFQSMKQRDRIRGIHLLEYFVNECHRLGIKCEAWTKQGDPKEVICHEVKRAQPDLLVVGSRGLGPFQRVFVGTVSEFCVKHAECPVITIKRKANEAPQDPIDD
;
A
#
# COMPACT_ATOMS: atom_id res chain seq x y z
N MET A 1 -22.20 15.12 5.71
CA MET A 1 -22.75 13.76 5.82
C MET A 1 -21.78 12.93 6.61
N ALA A 2 -22.16 12.51 7.82
CA ALA A 2 -21.32 11.60 8.62
C ALA A 2 -21.42 10.21 7.98
N VAL A 3 -20.31 9.68 7.49
CA VAL A 3 -20.20 8.28 7.05
C VAL A 3 -20.15 7.44 8.32
N ASN A 4 -21.16 6.62 8.50
CA ASN A 4 -21.33 5.75 9.67
C ASN A 4 -20.23 4.68 9.65
N GLU A 5 -19.30 4.72 10.60
CA GLU A 5 -18.18 3.77 10.76
C GLU A 5 -18.61 2.29 10.87
N SER A 6 -19.90 2.05 11.13
CA SER A 6 -20.43 0.68 11.26
C SER A 6 -20.56 -0.08 9.93
N SER A 7 -20.49 0.60 8.77
CA SER A 7 -20.62 -0.04 7.44
C SER A 7 -19.31 -0.59 6.88
N LEU A 8 -18.16 -0.35 7.53
CA LEU A 8 -16.85 -0.75 7.05
C LEU A 8 -16.31 -2.07 7.67
N LYS A 9 -17.12 -2.74 8.49
CA LYS A 9 -16.77 -4.05 9.04
C LYS A 9 -16.80 -5.11 7.92
N GLY A 10 -15.62 -5.47 7.41
CA GLY A 10 -15.46 -6.54 6.41
C GLY A 10 -14.67 -6.15 5.16
N TYR A 11 -14.31 -4.89 4.98
CA TYR A 11 -13.42 -4.49 3.88
C TYR A 11 -11.96 -4.47 4.36
N PRO A 12 -11.00 -4.91 3.51
CA PRO A 12 -9.59 -4.85 3.86
C PRO A 12 -9.17 -3.40 4.03
N HIS A 13 -8.67 -3.06 5.20
CA HIS A 13 -8.07 -1.75 5.45
C HIS A 13 -6.65 -1.70 4.88
N PRO A 14 -6.16 -0.51 4.46
CA PRO A 14 -4.75 -0.34 4.12
C PRO A 14 -3.87 -0.79 5.28
N SER A 15 -2.73 -1.43 4.96
CA SER A 15 -1.79 -1.82 6.02
C SER A 15 -1.41 -0.62 6.87
N ILE A 16 -1.17 -0.86 8.16
CA ILE A 16 -0.79 0.20 9.12
C ILE A 16 0.42 0.99 8.60
N SER A 17 1.38 0.31 7.96
CA SER A 17 2.56 0.95 7.39
C SER A 17 2.23 1.93 6.26
N CYS A 18 1.27 1.60 5.39
CA CYS A 18 0.84 2.50 4.32
C CYS A 18 0.07 3.70 4.89
N ARG A 19 -0.80 3.49 5.88
CA ARG A 19 -1.53 4.58 6.55
C ARG A 19 -0.57 5.51 7.27
N SER A 20 0.37 4.98 8.06
CA SER A 20 1.37 5.79 8.76
C SER A 20 2.23 6.61 7.79
N ALA A 21 2.59 6.05 6.62
CA ALA A 21 3.31 6.78 5.59
C ALA A 21 2.47 7.93 5.00
N PHE A 22 1.20 7.67 4.73
CA PHE A 22 0.25 8.67 4.21
C PHE A 22 0.01 9.79 5.22
N ASP A 23 -0.28 9.46 6.47
CA ASP A 23 -0.51 10.44 7.55
C ASP A 23 0.74 11.29 7.81
N TRP A 24 1.92 10.68 7.77
CA TRP A 24 3.18 11.40 7.89
C TRP A 24 3.35 12.38 6.73
N MET A 25 3.11 11.95 5.50
CA MET A 25 3.20 12.78 4.30
C MET A 25 2.23 13.96 4.39
N LEU A 26 0.97 13.72 4.75
CA LEU A 26 -0.02 14.79 4.92
C LEU A 26 0.44 15.80 5.97
N SER A 27 0.90 15.33 7.13
CA SER A 27 1.26 16.19 8.26
C SER A 27 2.58 16.94 8.07
N LYS A 28 3.54 16.39 7.32
CA LYS A 28 4.90 16.94 7.22
C LYS A 28 5.19 17.62 5.88
N LEU A 29 4.65 17.11 4.79
CA LEU A 29 4.89 17.63 3.45
C LEU A 29 3.74 18.49 2.96
N VAL A 30 2.55 17.93 2.86
CA VAL A 30 1.38 18.63 2.31
C VAL A 30 0.94 19.78 3.24
N ARG A 31 0.75 19.47 4.53
CA ARG A 31 0.26 20.44 5.54
C ARG A 31 -1.02 21.14 5.06
N SER A 32 -0.97 22.47 4.89
CA SER A 32 -2.07 23.27 4.38
C SER A 32 -1.97 23.62 2.89
N ASN A 33 -0.88 23.20 2.21
CA ASN A 33 -0.66 23.49 0.78
C ASN A 33 -1.21 22.34 -0.07
N THR A 34 -2.52 22.12 -0.06
CA THR A 34 -3.15 21.00 -0.76
C THR A 34 -3.09 21.14 -2.29
N ASP A 35 -3.11 22.36 -2.81
CA ASP A 35 -3.05 22.66 -4.26
C ASP A 35 -1.65 22.44 -4.85
N GLY A 36 -0.60 22.48 -4.03
CA GLY A 36 0.79 22.32 -4.45
C GLY A 36 1.21 20.86 -4.67
N PHE A 37 0.31 19.90 -4.43
CA PHE A 37 0.62 18.47 -4.50
C PHE A 37 -0.31 17.73 -5.45
N HIS A 38 0.27 16.77 -6.18
CA HIS A 38 -0.45 15.74 -6.91
C HIS A 38 0.06 14.39 -6.42
N LEU A 39 -0.83 13.59 -5.81
CA LEU A 39 -0.47 12.31 -5.21
C LEU A 39 -0.76 11.16 -6.16
N LEU A 40 0.23 10.30 -6.34
CA LEU A 40 0.09 9.06 -7.11
C LEU A 40 0.14 7.88 -6.15
N PHE A 41 -0.95 7.11 -6.07
CA PHE A 41 -1.01 5.88 -5.30
C PHE A 41 -0.76 4.69 -6.20
N LEU A 42 0.17 3.84 -5.81
CA LEU A 42 0.48 2.61 -6.53
C LEU A 42 0.27 1.40 -5.62
N HIS A 43 -0.65 0.54 -6.02
CA HIS A 43 -0.82 -0.79 -5.43
C HIS A 43 -0.25 -1.84 -6.38
N VAL A 44 0.68 -2.65 -5.89
CA VAL A 44 1.27 -3.75 -6.67
C VAL A 44 0.71 -5.06 -6.13
N GLN A 45 0.01 -5.78 -7.00
CA GLN A 45 -0.45 -7.13 -6.74
C GLN A 45 0.66 -8.10 -7.12
N VAL A 46 1.14 -8.87 -6.14
CA VAL A 46 2.05 -9.97 -6.42
C VAL A 46 1.23 -11.09 -7.07
N PRO A 47 1.63 -11.59 -8.26
CA PRO A 47 1.00 -12.80 -8.77
C PRO A 47 1.30 -13.94 -7.80
N ASP A 48 0.28 -14.66 -7.37
CA ASP A 48 0.46 -15.89 -6.60
C ASP A 48 1.14 -16.94 -7.51
N GLU A 49 2.47 -16.92 -7.57
CA GLU A 49 3.25 -17.99 -8.20
C GLU A 49 3.20 -19.26 -7.35
N ASP A 50 2.96 -19.12 -6.05
CA ASP A 50 2.88 -20.21 -5.08
C ASP A 50 1.46 -20.31 -4.47
N GLY A 51 0.45 -20.52 -5.33
CA GLY A 51 -0.95 -20.75 -4.89
C GLY A 51 -1.15 -22.03 -4.06
N PHE A 52 -0.15 -22.44 -3.28
CA PHE A 52 -0.13 -23.70 -2.52
C PHE A 52 0.18 -23.58 -1.04
N ASP A 53 0.27 -22.35 -0.49
CA ASP A 53 0.56 -22.19 0.93
C ASP A 53 -0.62 -22.53 1.86
N ASP A 54 -1.85 -22.63 1.31
CA ASP A 54 -2.97 -23.22 2.03
C ASP A 54 -3.22 -24.63 1.51
N MET A 55 -3.06 -25.64 2.37
CA MET A 55 -3.34 -27.06 2.03
C MET A 55 -4.76 -27.29 1.51
N ASP A 56 -5.66 -26.34 1.71
CA ASP A 56 -7.02 -26.34 1.16
C ASP A 56 -7.07 -26.04 -0.35
N SER A 57 -6.02 -25.44 -0.93
CA SER A 57 -5.98 -25.09 -2.36
C SER A 57 -5.66 -26.26 -3.29
N ILE A 58 -5.18 -27.39 -2.78
CA ILE A 58 -4.85 -28.59 -3.57
C ILE A 58 -6.06 -29.15 -4.34
N TYR A 59 -7.27 -28.85 -3.87
CA TYR A 59 -8.53 -29.30 -4.49
C TYR A 59 -9.32 -28.17 -5.16
N ALA A 60 -8.72 -26.96 -5.27
CA ALA A 60 -9.41 -25.84 -5.88
C ALA A 60 -9.62 -26.06 -7.37
N SER A 61 -10.82 -25.80 -7.86
CA SER A 61 -11.16 -25.84 -9.27
C SER A 61 -10.59 -24.61 -10.02
N PRO A 62 -10.46 -24.65 -11.37
CA PRO A 62 -10.08 -23.47 -12.14
C PRO A 62 -10.97 -22.25 -11.90
N THR A 63 -12.24 -22.47 -11.56
CA THR A 63 -13.21 -21.43 -11.19
C THR A 63 -12.88 -20.81 -9.84
N ASP A 64 -12.33 -21.58 -8.89
CA ASP A 64 -11.93 -21.07 -7.58
C ASP A 64 -10.71 -20.16 -7.70
N PHE A 65 -9.73 -20.52 -8.53
CA PHE A 65 -8.59 -19.64 -8.85
C PHE A 65 -9.00 -18.32 -9.49
N GLN A 66 -9.96 -18.35 -10.41
CA GLN A 66 -10.49 -17.12 -11.00
C GLN A 66 -11.20 -16.26 -9.96
N SER A 67 -11.95 -16.87 -9.06
CA SER A 67 -12.66 -16.19 -7.97
C SER A 67 -11.67 -15.59 -6.95
N MET A 68 -10.56 -16.27 -6.66
CA MET A 68 -9.49 -15.75 -5.79
C MET A 68 -8.82 -14.54 -6.42
N LYS A 69 -8.36 -14.64 -7.67
CA LYS A 69 -7.78 -13.49 -8.40
C LYS A 69 -8.71 -12.29 -8.48
N GLN A 70 -10.00 -12.54 -8.67
CA GLN A 70 -11.00 -11.47 -8.69
C GLN A 70 -11.15 -10.83 -7.31
N ARG A 71 -11.14 -11.60 -6.22
CA ARG A 71 -11.19 -11.08 -4.84
C ARG A 71 -9.96 -10.24 -4.52
N ASP A 72 -8.76 -10.69 -4.88
CA ASP A 72 -7.52 -9.95 -4.64
C ASP A 72 -7.49 -8.63 -5.42
N ARG A 73 -7.98 -8.65 -6.66
CA ARG A 73 -8.13 -7.42 -7.44
C ARG A 73 -9.10 -6.44 -6.79
N ILE A 74 -10.25 -6.92 -6.32
CA ILE A 74 -11.24 -6.11 -5.60
C ILE A 74 -10.65 -5.57 -4.31
N ARG A 75 -9.91 -6.40 -3.56
CA ARG A 75 -9.21 -5.99 -2.34
C ARG A 75 -8.21 -4.85 -2.59
N GLY A 76 -7.41 -4.94 -3.65
CA GLY A 76 -6.48 -3.88 -4.05
C GLY A 76 -7.18 -2.57 -4.39
N ILE A 77 -8.33 -2.63 -5.07
CA ILE A 77 -9.15 -1.45 -5.39
C ILE A 77 -9.68 -0.79 -4.12
N HIS A 78 -10.20 -1.56 -3.16
CA HIS A 78 -10.71 -1.01 -1.90
C HIS A 78 -9.60 -0.36 -1.05
N LEU A 79 -8.37 -0.91 -1.10
CA LEU A 79 -7.23 -0.28 -0.42
C LEU A 79 -6.92 1.11 -0.99
N LEU A 80 -6.94 1.25 -2.33
CA LEU A 80 -6.71 2.53 -3.00
C LEU A 80 -7.86 3.51 -2.76
N GLU A 81 -9.09 3.03 -2.72
CA GLU A 81 -10.30 3.83 -2.49
C GLU A 81 -10.21 4.61 -1.18
N TYR A 82 -9.68 4.02 -0.11
CA TYR A 82 -9.45 4.72 1.15
C TYR A 82 -8.61 6.00 0.95
N PHE A 83 -7.46 5.89 0.28
CA PHE A 83 -6.55 7.02 0.08
C PHE A 83 -7.13 8.08 -0.86
N VAL A 84 -7.82 7.65 -1.92
CA VAL A 84 -8.49 8.55 -2.86
C VAL A 84 -9.58 9.36 -2.15
N ASN A 85 -10.41 8.71 -1.32
CA ASN A 85 -11.46 9.38 -0.56
C ASN A 85 -10.89 10.41 0.43
N GLU A 86 -9.79 10.07 1.11
CA GLU A 86 -9.12 11.02 2.00
C GLU A 86 -8.55 12.22 1.24
N CYS A 87 -7.94 12.00 0.07
CA CYS A 87 -7.48 13.10 -0.78
C CYS A 87 -8.63 14.01 -1.23
N HIS A 88 -9.74 13.42 -1.68
CA HIS A 88 -10.93 14.18 -2.06
C HIS A 88 -11.47 15.02 -0.91
N ARG A 89 -11.55 14.45 0.30
CA ARG A 89 -11.99 15.17 1.50
C ARG A 89 -11.10 16.36 1.85
N LEU A 90 -9.79 16.24 1.55
CA LEU A 90 -8.78 17.27 1.82
C LEU A 90 -8.56 18.23 0.64
N GLY A 91 -9.23 18.03 -0.50
CA GLY A 91 -9.03 18.84 -1.70
C GLY A 91 -7.68 18.62 -2.40
N ILE A 92 -7.04 17.45 -2.21
CA ILE A 92 -5.76 17.09 -2.81
C ILE A 92 -6.01 16.36 -4.13
N LYS A 93 -5.34 16.78 -5.20
CA LYS A 93 -5.36 16.06 -6.48
C LYS A 93 -4.65 14.73 -6.35
N CYS A 94 -5.27 13.66 -6.82
CA CYS A 94 -4.64 12.34 -6.76
C CYS A 94 -5.04 11.43 -7.93
N GLU A 95 -4.19 10.45 -8.19
CA GLU A 95 -4.42 9.31 -9.08
C GLU A 95 -4.11 8.01 -8.34
N ALA A 96 -4.75 6.91 -8.73
CA ALA A 96 -4.54 5.60 -8.13
C ALA A 96 -4.36 4.55 -9.23
N TRP A 97 -3.30 3.76 -9.12
CA TRP A 97 -2.94 2.73 -10.10
C TRP A 97 -2.78 1.37 -9.42
N THR A 98 -3.29 0.33 -10.08
CA THR A 98 -3.02 -1.06 -9.73
C THR A 98 -2.17 -1.69 -10.81
N LYS A 99 -1.09 -2.36 -10.43
CA LYS A 99 -0.17 -3.08 -11.31
C LYS A 99 0.06 -4.49 -10.77
N GLN A 100 0.45 -5.42 -11.64
CA GLN A 100 0.81 -6.78 -11.25
C GLN A 100 2.31 -7.00 -11.51
N GLY A 101 2.96 -7.78 -10.63
CA GLY A 101 4.37 -8.17 -10.77
C GLY A 101 5.15 -8.13 -9.46
N ASP A 102 6.47 -8.26 -9.55
CA ASP A 102 7.36 -8.06 -8.40
C ASP A 102 7.30 -6.59 -7.95
N PRO A 103 6.96 -6.31 -6.70
CA PRO A 103 6.82 -4.95 -6.21
C PRO A 103 8.07 -4.08 -6.40
N LYS A 104 9.25 -4.66 -6.28
CA LYS A 104 10.53 -3.94 -6.43
C LYS A 104 10.70 -3.43 -7.86
N GLU A 105 10.47 -4.29 -8.83
CA GLU A 105 10.60 -3.95 -10.25
C GLU A 105 9.50 -3.02 -10.71
N VAL A 106 8.25 -3.33 -10.36
CA VAL A 106 7.08 -2.53 -10.76
C VAL A 106 7.17 -1.11 -10.20
N ILE A 107 7.53 -0.93 -8.92
CA ILE A 107 7.63 0.41 -8.33
C ILE A 107 8.71 1.23 -9.03
N CYS A 108 9.91 0.67 -9.23
CA CYS A 108 11.00 1.38 -9.90
C CYS A 108 10.67 1.70 -11.37
N HIS A 109 10.01 0.78 -12.08
CA HIS A 109 9.53 1.02 -13.45
C HIS A 109 8.50 2.18 -13.50
N GLU A 110 7.52 2.18 -12.59
CA GLU A 110 6.51 3.24 -12.56
C GLU A 110 7.09 4.59 -12.12
N VAL A 111 8.08 4.60 -11.21
CA VAL A 111 8.84 5.81 -10.87
C VAL A 111 9.55 6.37 -12.09
N LYS A 112 10.22 5.53 -12.88
CA LYS A 112 10.86 5.96 -14.11
C LYS A 112 9.87 6.50 -15.16
N ARG A 113 8.68 5.92 -15.23
CA ARG A 113 7.63 6.35 -16.16
C ARG A 113 6.96 7.65 -15.74
N ALA A 114 6.63 7.78 -14.46
CA ALA A 114 5.87 8.91 -13.91
C ALA A 114 6.75 10.11 -13.53
N GLN A 115 8.07 9.88 -13.32
CA GLN A 115 9.04 10.90 -12.90
C GLN A 115 8.56 11.74 -11.71
N PRO A 116 8.16 11.13 -10.59
CA PRO A 116 7.70 11.87 -9.43
C PRO A 116 8.86 12.63 -8.77
N ASP A 117 8.57 13.75 -8.12
CA ASP A 117 9.56 14.50 -7.34
C ASP A 117 10.02 13.73 -6.09
N LEU A 118 9.19 12.81 -5.60
CA LEU A 118 9.45 12.05 -4.38
C LEU A 118 8.65 10.74 -4.35
N LEU A 119 9.31 9.65 -3.95
CA LEU A 119 8.68 8.39 -3.59
C LEU A 119 8.59 8.25 -2.07
N VAL A 120 7.39 8.00 -1.56
CA VAL A 120 7.16 7.70 -0.14
C VAL A 120 6.73 6.25 0.02
N VAL A 121 7.46 5.47 0.81
CA VAL A 121 7.18 4.06 1.06
C VAL A 121 7.05 3.78 2.55
N GLY A 122 6.03 3.01 2.94
CA GLY A 122 5.92 2.47 4.29
C GLY A 122 6.91 1.30 4.47
N SER A 123 7.60 1.26 5.59
CA SER A 123 8.44 0.13 5.97
C SER A 123 7.71 -0.73 7.00
N ARG A 124 7.46 -2.00 6.68
CA ARG A 124 6.95 -2.98 7.65
C ARG A 124 8.03 -3.23 8.70
N GLY A 125 7.77 -2.84 9.94
CA GLY A 125 8.62 -3.23 11.06
C GLY A 125 8.26 -4.66 11.46
N LEU A 126 9.04 -5.64 11.00
CA LEU A 126 8.91 -7.02 11.42
C LEU A 126 9.34 -7.17 12.89
N GLY A 127 8.38 -7.17 13.82
CA GLY A 127 8.53 -7.56 15.22
C GLY A 127 9.51 -6.77 16.11
N PRO A 128 9.52 -7.04 17.43
CA PRO A 128 10.31 -6.28 18.40
C PRO A 128 11.84 -6.48 18.26
N PHE A 129 12.28 -7.53 17.62
CA PHE A 129 13.70 -7.84 17.41
C PHE A 129 14.29 -7.28 16.09
N GLN A 130 13.45 -6.81 15.17
CA GLN A 130 13.87 -6.38 13.84
C GLN A 130 13.83 -4.85 13.65
N ARG A 131 14.09 -4.09 14.69
CA ARG A 131 14.13 -2.61 14.67
C ARG A 131 15.16 -2.00 13.70
N VAL A 132 16.00 -2.83 13.08
CA VAL A 132 17.14 -2.38 12.26
C VAL A 132 16.90 -2.56 10.77
N PHE A 133 15.94 -3.37 10.33
CA PHE A 133 15.77 -3.67 8.92
C PHE A 133 14.70 -2.78 8.25
N VAL A 134 15.11 -2.12 7.20
CA VAL A 134 14.24 -1.54 6.18
C VAL A 134 13.64 -2.73 5.41
N GLY A 135 12.34 -2.76 5.17
CA GLY A 135 11.71 -3.86 4.42
C GLY A 135 12.36 -4.03 3.04
N THR A 136 12.40 -5.27 2.54
CA THR A 136 13.09 -5.64 1.28
C THR A 136 12.70 -4.74 0.10
N VAL A 137 11.41 -4.40 -0.04
CA VAL A 137 10.92 -3.51 -1.12
C VAL A 137 11.40 -2.08 -0.91
N SER A 138 11.29 -1.53 0.30
CA SER A 138 11.72 -0.16 0.59
C SER A 138 13.23 0.01 0.47
N GLU A 139 14.01 -0.99 0.87
CA GLU A 139 15.47 -0.99 0.66
C GLU A 139 15.84 -0.99 -0.83
N PHE A 140 15.15 -1.82 -1.61
CA PHE A 140 15.36 -1.87 -3.06
C PHE A 140 15.03 -0.52 -3.72
N CYS A 141 13.90 0.09 -3.36
CA CYS A 141 13.53 1.41 -3.86
C CYS A 141 14.55 2.49 -3.53
N VAL A 142 15.09 2.51 -2.30
CA VAL A 142 16.15 3.46 -1.90
C VAL A 142 17.40 3.32 -2.77
N LYS A 143 17.73 2.10 -3.21
CA LYS A 143 18.92 1.84 -4.03
C LYS A 143 18.71 2.06 -5.54
N HIS A 144 17.50 1.88 -6.04
CA HIS A 144 17.24 1.77 -7.48
C HIS A 144 16.21 2.76 -8.04
N ALA A 145 15.43 3.45 -7.22
CA ALA A 145 14.48 4.45 -7.72
C ALA A 145 15.22 5.67 -8.26
N GLU A 146 14.76 6.19 -9.41
CA GLU A 146 15.34 7.36 -10.07
C GLU A 146 14.81 8.71 -9.49
N CYS A 147 14.34 8.70 -8.25
CA CYS A 147 13.91 9.89 -7.52
C CYS A 147 14.26 9.78 -6.03
N PRO A 148 14.24 10.88 -5.27
CA PRO A 148 14.37 10.82 -3.81
C PRO A 148 13.35 9.86 -3.19
N VAL A 149 13.77 9.07 -2.19
CA VAL A 149 12.92 8.10 -1.51
C VAL A 149 12.90 8.38 -0.01
N ILE A 150 11.69 8.50 0.54
CA ILE A 150 11.46 8.57 1.99
C ILE A 150 10.83 7.27 2.46
N THR A 151 11.47 6.63 3.43
CA THR A 151 10.95 5.42 4.07
C THR A 151 10.37 5.78 5.44
N ILE A 152 9.10 5.52 5.64
CA ILE A 152 8.40 5.78 6.90
C ILE A 152 8.27 4.47 7.69
N LYS A 153 8.91 4.44 8.86
CA LYS A 153 8.80 3.32 9.80
C LYS A 153 7.52 3.44 10.62
N ARG A 154 6.87 2.32 10.84
CA ARG A 154 5.74 2.22 11.79
C ARG A 154 6.21 2.57 13.21
N LYS A 155 5.38 3.29 13.95
CA LYS A 155 5.64 3.57 15.37
C LYS A 155 5.47 2.29 16.20
N ALA A 156 6.28 2.14 17.25
CA ALA A 156 6.28 0.93 18.10
C ALA A 156 4.95 0.68 18.83
N ASN A 157 4.12 1.69 19.01
CA ASN A 157 2.80 1.63 19.66
C ASN A 157 1.64 1.37 18.69
N GLU A 158 1.90 1.29 17.38
CA GLU A 158 0.91 0.90 16.37
C GLU A 158 1.05 -0.62 16.12
N ALA A 159 0.79 -1.43 17.17
CA ALA A 159 0.75 -2.89 17.00
C ALA A 159 -0.45 -3.28 16.13
N PRO A 160 -0.32 -4.30 15.26
CA PRO A 160 -1.47 -4.83 14.54
C PRO A 160 -2.51 -5.30 15.54
N GLN A 161 -3.76 -4.90 15.34
CA GLN A 161 -4.88 -5.40 16.15
C GLN A 161 -5.33 -6.79 15.69
N ASP A 162 -4.90 -7.21 14.49
CA ASP A 162 -5.15 -8.52 13.89
C ASP A 162 -3.93 -9.03 13.12
N PRO A 163 -3.65 -10.37 13.12
CA PRO A 163 -2.55 -10.97 12.35
C PRO A 163 -2.69 -10.81 10.84
N ILE A 164 -3.85 -10.37 10.35
CA ILE A 164 -4.16 -10.13 8.92
C ILE A 164 -3.71 -8.73 8.45
N ASP A 165 -3.33 -7.86 9.37
CA ASP A 165 -2.90 -6.49 9.08
C ASP A 165 -1.40 -6.34 8.73
N ASP A 166 -0.67 -7.46 8.64
CA ASP A 166 0.76 -7.50 8.27
C ASP A 166 1.01 -7.99 6.85
#